data_0d09b2c37720b7f751c62c4dec11a6db
#
_entry.id   0d09b2c37720b7f751c62c4dec11a6db
#
_cell.length_a   1.000
_cell.length_b   1.000
_cell.length_c   1.000
_cell.angle_alpha   90.00
_cell.angle_beta   90.00
_cell.angle_gamma   90.00
#
_symmetry.space_group_name_H-M   'P 1'
#
loop_
_entity.id
_entity.type
_entity.pdbx_description
1 polymer ?
#
loop_
_entity_poly.entity_id
_entity_poly.type
_entity_poly.pdbx_seq_one_letter_code
_entity_poly.pdbx_strand_id
1 'polypeptide(L)' 'EKHETVVGDHVGIGSDSMLVAPVTIGDGAYTAAGSVITEDVPPGALGIGRAKQTNILGWVLKKRRGSKSAEAASKKEGSK' A
#
# COMPACT_ATOMS: atom_id res chain seq x y z
N GLU A 1 6.55 -21.16 12.13
CA GLU A 1 6.56 -20.09 11.13
C GLU A 1 5.58 -19.01 11.47
N LYS A 2 5.96 -17.79 11.13
CA LYS A 2 5.09 -16.66 11.38
C LYS A 2 4.43 -16.20 10.09
N HIS A 3 3.15 -15.91 10.20
CA HIS A 3 2.39 -15.32 9.10
C HIS A 3 1.93 -13.97 9.57
N GLU A 4 2.74 -12.95 9.31
CA GLU A 4 2.49 -11.62 9.82
C GLU A 4 2.07 -10.66 8.71
N THR A 5 1.19 -9.74 9.07
CA THR A 5 0.87 -8.61 8.22
C THR A 5 1.60 -7.40 8.78
N VAL A 6 2.45 -6.80 7.97
CA VAL A 6 3.21 -5.62 8.37
C VAL A 6 2.69 -4.42 7.61
N VAL A 7 2.23 -3.41 8.33
CA VAL A 7 1.67 -2.20 7.73
C VAL A 7 2.57 -1.03 8.10
N GLY A 8 3.07 -0.34 7.09
CA GLY A 8 3.97 0.78 7.30
C GLY A 8 3.25 2.01 7.82
N ASP A 9 3.95 3.15 7.77
CA ASP A 9 3.42 4.41 8.28
C ASP A 9 2.56 5.10 7.24
N HIS A 10 1.51 5.79 7.70
CA HIS A 10 0.64 6.61 6.84
C HIS A 10 0.01 5.80 5.71
N VAL A 11 -0.37 4.56 6.00
CA VAL A 11 -1.01 3.68 5.03
C VAL A 11 -2.52 3.88 5.08
N GLY A 12 -3.16 3.91 3.91
CA GLY A 12 -4.61 3.99 3.81
C GLY A 12 -5.17 2.64 3.40
N ILE A 13 -5.99 2.05 4.26
CA ILE A 13 -6.64 0.77 3.96
C ILE A 13 -8.08 1.03 3.56
N GLY A 14 -8.45 0.62 2.37
CA GLY A 14 -9.81 0.80 1.88
C GLY A 14 -10.82 -0.04 2.67
N SER A 15 -12.09 0.38 2.59
CA SER A 15 -13.16 -0.32 3.30
C SER A 15 -13.24 -1.76 2.82
N ASP A 16 -13.49 -2.68 3.75
CA ASP A 16 -13.66 -4.10 3.45
C ASP A 16 -12.45 -4.71 2.76
N SER A 17 -11.28 -4.12 2.93
CA SER A 17 -10.05 -4.73 2.44
C SER A 17 -9.62 -5.84 3.37
N MET A 18 -9.11 -6.91 2.79
CA MET A 18 -8.62 -8.05 3.55
C MET A 18 -7.15 -8.25 3.24
N LEU A 19 -6.33 -8.33 4.28
CA LEU A 19 -4.88 -8.52 4.13
C LEU A 19 -4.55 -9.96 4.53
N VAL A 20 -4.08 -10.72 3.55
CA VAL A 20 -3.79 -12.13 3.78
C VAL A 20 -2.31 -12.30 4.09
N ALA A 21 -2.00 -12.63 5.32
CA ALA A 21 -0.62 -12.78 5.78
C ALA A 21 0.05 -13.98 5.11
N PRO A 22 1.35 -13.94 4.87
CA PRO A 22 2.23 -12.81 5.18
C PRO A 22 2.19 -11.76 4.08
N VAL A 23 2.03 -10.51 4.45
CA VAL A 23 2.00 -9.42 3.48
C VAL A 23 2.55 -8.16 4.14
N THR A 24 3.25 -7.33 3.37
CA THR A 24 3.80 -6.06 3.85
C THR A 24 3.22 -4.92 3.02
N ILE A 25 2.64 -3.95 3.68
CA ILE A 25 2.12 -2.75 3.04
C ILE A 25 3.11 -1.63 3.31
N GLY A 26 3.74 -1.13 2.26
CA GLY A 26 4.80 -0.13 2.41
C GLY A 26 4.29 1.22 2.87
N ASP A 27 5.23 2.07 3.32
CA ASP A 27 4.87 3.38 3.86
C ASP A 27 4.13 4.22 2.82
N GLY A 28 3.06 4.85 3.25
CA GLY A 28 2.30 5.74 2.40
C GLY A 28 1.49 5.06 1.32
N ALA A 29 1.40 3.73 1.33
CA ALA A 29 0.65 3.00 0.33
C ALA A 29 -0.85 3.01 0.67
N TYR A 30 -1.65 2.65 -0.31
CA TYR A 30 -3.10 2.54 -0.16
C TYR A 30 -3.57 1.20 -0.69
N THR A 31 -4.68 0.70 -0.15
CA THR A 31 -5.35 -0.45 -0.73
C THR A 31 -6.74 -0.03 -1.19
N ALA A 32 -7.17 -0.55 -2.34
CA ALA A 32 -8.49 -0.23 -2.86
C ALA A 32 -9.57 -0.91 -2.03
N ALA A 33 -10.73 -0.26 -1.95
CA ALA A 33 -11.85 -0.80 -1.19
C ALA A 33 -12.26 -2.16 -1.75
N GLY A 34 -12.61 -3.08 -0.86
CA GLY A 34 -13.06 -4.41 -1.26
C GLY A 34 -11.98 -5.30 -1.82
N SER A 35 -10.71 -4.95 -1.60
CA SER A 35 -9.60 -5.73 -2.15
C SER A 35 -9.19 -6.85 -1.21
N VAL A 36 -8.68 -7.94 -1.78
CA VAL A 36 -8.01 -8.99 -1.02
C VAL A 36 -6.54 -8.91 -1.40
N ILE A 37 -5.72 -8.48 -0.46
CA ILE A 37 -4.29 -8.23 -0.71
C ILE A 37 -3.51 -9.45 -0.30
N THR A 38 -2.90 -10.12 -1.26
CA THR A 38 -2.13 -11.34 -1.02
C THR A 38 -0.65 -11.17 -1.33
N GLU A 39 -0.25 -10.01 -1.86
CA GLU A 39 1.14 -9.72 -2.18
C GLU A 39 1.53 -8.38 -1.58
N ASP A 40 2.83 -8.21 -1.36
CA ASP A 40 3.32 -6.96 -0.78
C ASP A 40 2.96 -5.77 -1.65
N VAL A 41 2.65 -4.66 -1.00
CA VAL A 41 2.35 -3.41 -1.69
C VAL A 41 3.51 -2.45 -1.45
N PRO A 42 4.24 -2.04 -2.51
CA PRO A 42 5.38 -1.15 -2.34
C PRO A 42 4.98 0.21 -1.77
N PRO A 43 5.91 0.94 -1.17
CA PRO A 43 5.61 2.27 -0.64
C PRO A 43 5.01 3.18 -1.72
N GLY A 44 3.97 3.90 -1.35
CA GLY A 44 3.33 4.87 -2.23
C GLY A 44 2.50 4.28 -3.35
N ALA A 45 2.31 2.97 -3.36
CA ALA A 45 1.54 2.31 -4.41
C ALA A 45 0.09 2.12 -3.97
N LEU A 46 -0.76 1.82 -4.95
CA LEU A 46 -2.15 1.45 -4.68
C LEU A 46 -2.29 -0.04 -4.99
N GLY A 47 -2.57 -0.83 -3.97
CA GLY A 47 -2.77 -2.26 -4.15
C GLY A 47 -4.23 -2.56 -4.45
N ILE A 48 -4.47 -3.27 -5.54
CA ILE A 48 -5.82 -3.66 -5.96
C ILE A 48 -5.83 -5.18 -6.09
N GLY A 49 -6.61 -5.83 -5.25
CA GLY A 49 -6.65 -7.29 -5.26
C GLY A 49 -8.07 -7.80 -5.37
N ARG A 50 -8.67 -7.63 -6.54
CA ARG A 50 -10.03 -8.14 -6.74
C ARG A 50 -10.00 -9.52 -7.37
N ALA A 51 -9.73 -9.60 -8.67
CA ALA A 51 -9.49 -10.91 -9.28
C ALA A 51 -8.02 -11.27 -9.13
N LYS A 52 -7.14 -10.30 -9.36
CA LYS A 52 -5.71 -10.46 -9.28
C LYS A 52 -5.13 -9.16 -8.76
N GLN A 53 -4.21 -9.27 -7.80
CA GLN A 53 -3.63 -8.07 -7.23
C GLN A 53 -2.78 -7.33 -8.25
N THR A 54 -2.95 -6.02 -8.28
CA THR A 54 -2.17 -5.11 -9.11
C THR A 54 -1.72 -3.96 -8.23
N ASN A 55 -0.45 -3.61 -8.34
CA ASN A 55 0.09 -2.46 -7.60
C ASN A 55 0.37 -1.34 -8.58
N ILE A 56 -0.31 -0.22 -8.38
CA ILE A 56 -0.10 0.96 -9.21
C ILE A 56 0.95 1.83 -8.53
N LEU A 57 2.15 1.78 -9.07
CA LEU A 57 3.29 2.46 -8.46
C LEU A 57 3.17 3.96 -8.62
N GLY A 58 3.56 4.70 -7.60
CA GLY A 58 3.53 6.15 -7.64
C GLY A 58 2.15 6.76 -7.55
N TRP A 59 1.13 5.94 -7.28
CA TRP A 59 -0.25 6.42 -7.22
C TRP A 59 -0.44 7.54 -6.20
N VAL A 60 0.16 7.36 -5.03
CA VAL A 60 -0.04 8.35 -3.96
C VAL A 60 0.56 9.69 -4.34
N LEU A 61 1.72 9.68 -4.99
CA LEU A 61 2.36 10.92 -5.41
C LEU A 61 1.54 11.66 -6.45
N LYS A 62 0.83 10.93 -7.31
CA LYS A 62 0.00 11.54 -8.34
C LYS A 62 -1.33 12.04 -7.82
N LYS A 63 -1.98 11.25 -6.96
CA LYS A 63 -3.36 11.52 -6.57
C LYS A 63 -3.50 12.21 -5.24
N ARG A 64 -2.53 12.06 -4.36
CA ARG A 64 -2.61 12.62 -3.01
C ARG A 64 -1.39 13.43 -2.65
N ARG A 65 -0.94 14.20 -3.62
CA ARG A 65 0.22 15.07 -3.44
C ARG A 65 -0.04 16.02 -2.26
N GLY A 66 0.97 16.17 -1.41
CA GLY A 66 0.87 17.04 -0.26
C GLY A 66 0.31 16.36 0.99
N SER A 67 -0.21 15.14 0.87
CA SER A 67 -0.67 14.40 2.03
C SER A 67 0.52 13.78 2.76
N LYS A 68 0.27 13.34 3.98
CA LYS A 68 1.32 12.65 4.72
C LYS A 68 1.69 11.33 4.05
N SER A 69 0.74 10.70 3.39
CA SER A 69 1.00 9.48 2.63
C SER A 69 1.96 9.74 1.48
N ALA A 70 1.74 10.84 0.75
CA ALA A 70 2.61 11.21 -0.34
C ALA A 70 4.01 11.55 0.16
N GLU A 71 4.07 12.24 1.31
CA GLU A 71 5.35 12.57 1.93
C GLU A 71 6.14 11.32 2.28
N ALA A 72 5.48 10.36 2.90
CA ALA A 72 6.12 9.11 3.29
C ALA A 72 6.61 8.34 2.08
N ALA A 73 5.80 8.27 1.03
CA ALA A 73 6.17 7.56 -0.19
C ALA A 73 7.35 8.22 -0.88
N SER A 74 7.33 9.56 -0.96
CA SER A 74 8.40 10.32 -1.59
C SER A 74 9.71 10.13 -0.84
N LYS A 75 9.64 10.13 0.48
CA LYS A 75 10.82 9.95 1.31
C LYS A 75 11.46 8.59 1.05
N LYS A 76 10.65 7.55 0.93
CA LYS A 76 11.16 6.20 0.69
C LYS A 76 11.74 6.07 -0.71
N GLU A 77 11.05 6.61 -1.69
CA GLU A 77 11.53 6.53 -3.07
C GLU A 77 12.76 7.39 -3.29
N GLY A 78 12.79 8.55 -2.64
CA GLY A 78 13.90 9.47 -2.81
C GLY A 78 15.20 8.98 -2.21
N SER A 79 15.15 7.97 -1.37
CA SER A 79 16.34 7.47 -0.69
C SER A 79 17.06 6.38 -1.50
N LYS A 80 16.66 6.16 -2.70
CA LYS A 80 17.32 5.17 -3.54
C LYS A 80 18.72 5.56 -3.90
#